data_a2a5931f549b07734b94cc391192d031
#
_entry.id   a2a5931f549b07734b94cc391192d031
#
_cell.length_a   1.000
_cell.length_b   1.000
_cell.length_c   1.000
_cell.angle_alpha   90.00
_cell.angle_beta   90.00
_cell.angle_gamma   90.00
#
_symmetry.space_group_name_H-M   'P 1'
#
loop_
_entity.id
_entity.type
_entity.pdbx_description
1 polymer ?
#
loop_
_entity_poly.entity_id
_entity_poly.type
_entity_poly.pdbx_seq_one_letter_code
_entity_poly.pdbx_strand_id
1 'polypeptide(L)'
;GIIKAIDTAVIEEMDVINLSLGGGANSETDGSSFAINNAMMAGTIAVSATGNSGPNRGTIGTPATSRLGIAVGNTTNPETMHNGEVSVTVGDFQLTKQLELMATTFSKDVATQLSGEFELVAVPGVGNVSDYNGIDVEGKIALIARGSIAFVDKIANAKMHGAVGTIIHNFAGGSNAPNVSGVFLGDYFEFIPTFD
;
A
#
# COMPACT_ATOMS: atom_id res chain seq x y z
N GLY A 1 -7.32 18.66 15.08
CA GLY A 1 -6.78 18.45 13.74
C GLY A 1 -5.26 18.69 13.71
N ILE A 2 -4.65 18.65 12.53
CA ILE A 2 -3.19 18.67 12.31
C ILE A 2 -2.49 19.86 12.98
N ILE A 3 -3.01 21.09 12.82
CA ILE A 3 -2.42 22.30 13.42
C ILE A 3 -2.29 22.16 14.93
N LYS A 4 -3.38 21.69 15.59
CA LYS A 4 -3.33 21.50 17.05
C LYS A 4 -2.28 20.43 17.46
N ALA A 5 -2.10 19.39 16.66
CA ALA A 5 -1.10 18.37 16.96
C ALA A 5 0.33 18.95 16.82
N ILE A 6 0.58 19.78 15.81
CA ILE A 6 1.86 20.50 15.66
C ILE A 6 2.11 21.43 16.85
N ASP A 7 1.11 22.24 17.22
CA ASP A 7 1.20 23.14 18.39
C ASP A 7 1.49 22.35 19.68
N THR A 8 0.79 21.22 19.87
CA THR A 8 1.03 20.35 21.03
C THR A 8 2.46 19.83 21.04
N ALA A 9 2.99 19.37 19.92
CA ALA A 9 4.37 18.87 19.84
C ALA A 9 5.41 19.95 20.18
N VAL A 10 5.17 21.20 19.77
CA VAL A 10 6.03 22.33 20.16
C VAL A 10 5.93 22.62 21.67
N ILE A 11 4.72 22.59 22.24
CA ILE A 11 4.49 22.80 23.69
C ILE A 11 5.16 21.70 24.52
N GLU A 12 5.12 20.46 24.03
CA GLU A 12 5.76 19.29 24.64
C GLU A 12 7.27 19.22 24.38
N GLU A 13 7.84 20.25 23.76
CA GLU A 13 9.27 20.37 23.46
C GLU A 13 9.84 19.21 22.63
N MET A 14 9.06 18.70 21.67
CA MET A 14 9.53 17.65 20.76
C MET A 14 10.62 18.18 19.82
N ASP A 15 11.73 17.47 19.71
CA ASP A 15 12.86 17.84 18.84
C ASP A 15 12.47 17.70 17.36
N VAL A 16 11.73 16.62 17.00
CA VAL A 16 11.38 16.29 15.62
C VAL A 16 9.93 15.80 15.55
N ILE A 17 9.21 16.26 14.53
CA ILE A 17 7.90 15.72 14.17
C ILE A 17 7.92 15.18 12.73
N ASN A 18 7.33 13.99 12.54
CA ASN A 18 7.16 13.38 11.22
C ASN A 18 5.69 13.39 10.82
N LEU A 19 5.40 13.94 9.65
CA LEU A 19 4.05 14.07 9.10
C LEU A 19 3.91 13.26 7.81
N SER A 20 3.61 11.98 7.93
CA SER A 20 3.26 11.09 6.82
C SER A 20 1.80 11.30 6.40
N LEU A 21 1.43 12.54 6.15
CA LEU A 21 0.08 12.99 5.81
C LEU A 21 0.16 14.19 4.88
N GLY A 22 -0.97 14.53 4.25
CA GLY A 22 -1.04 15.70 3.39
C GLY A 22 -2.43 15.98 2.86
N GLY A 23 -2.60 17.17 2.34
CA GLY A 23 -3.76 17.64 1.59
C GLY A 23 -3.39 17.97 0.15
N GLY A 24 -4.40 18.02 -0.74
CA GLY A 24 -4.20 18.26 -2.18
C GLY A 24 -3.85 19.71 -2.56
N ALA A 25 -3.83 20.64 -1.63
CA ALA A 25 -3.54 22.04 -1.93
C ALA A 25 -2.03 22.28 -2.08
N ASN A 26 -1.59 22.74 -3.25
CA ASN A 26 -0.24 23.24 -3.43
C ASN A 26 -0.19 24.72 -3.05
N SER A 27 -0.12 25.00 -1.75
CA SER A 27 -0.17 26.36 -1.21
C SER A 27 0.73 26.53 0.01
N GLU A 28 1.67 27.46 -0.07
CA GLU A 28 2.51 27.83 1.08
C GLU A 28 1.76 28.68 2.12
N THR A 29 0.60 29.22 1.76
CA THR A 29 -0.23 30.06 2.64
C THR A 29 -1.34 29.24 3.35
N ASP A 30 -1.33 27.93 3.23
CA ASP A 30 -2.23 27.06 3.98
C ASP A 30 -1.90 27.10 5.49
N GLY A 31 -2.91 27.01 6.32
CA GLY A 31 -2.76 27.09 7.78
C GLY A 31 -1.81 26.03 8.35
N SER A 32 -1.79 24.83 7.77
CA SER A 32 -0.87 23.76 8.21
C SER A 32 0.58 24.06 7.81
N SER A 33 0.82 24.69 6.67
CA SER A 33 2.14 25.13 6.23
C SER A 33 2.68 26.25 7.14
N PHE A 34 1.82 27.16 7.58
CA PHE A 34 2.20 28.16 8.60
C PHE A 34 2.53 27.53 9.95
N ALA A 35 1.76 26.55 10.40
CA ALA A 35 2.04 25.85 11.64
C ALA A 35 3.42 25.15 11.60
N ILE A 36 3.79 24.54 10.48
CA ILE A 36 5.12 23.97 10.27
C ILE A 36 6.20 25.04 10.36
N ASN A 37 6.03 26.20 9.68
CA ASN A 37 7.00 27.28 9.75
C ASN A 37 7.18 27.78 11.20
N ASN A 38 6.11 27.90 11.95
CA ASN A 38 6.16 28.30 13.36
C ASN A 38 6.87 27.27 14.24
N ALA A 39 6.60 25.98 14.03
CA ALA A 39 7.27 24.88 14.74
C ALA A 39 8.79 24.90 14.47
N MET A 40 9.20 25.07 13.22
CA MET A 40 10.62 25.19 12.85
C MET A 40 11.28 26.41 13.50
N MET A 41 10.61 27.54 13.56
CA MET A 41 11.11 28.74 14.26
C MET A 41 11.19 28.55 15.77
N ALA A 42 10.33 27.72 16.35
CA ALA A 42 10.34 27.37 17.77
C ALA A 42 11.42 26.32 18.13
N GLY A 43 12.08 25.72 17.14
CA GLY A 43 13.15 24.75 17.35
C GLY A 43 12.74 23.28 17.09
N THR A 44 11.48 23.01 16.79
CA THR A 44 11.00 21.67 16.46
C THR A 44 11.17 21.40 14.97
N ILE A 45 11.98 20.40 14.60
CA ILE A 45 12.22 20.04 13.20
C ILE A 45 10.98 19.30 12.66
N ALA A 46 10.39 19.81 11.56
CA ALA A 46 9.23 19.21 10.95
C ALA A 46 9.58 18.59 9.58
N VAL A 47 9.28 17.31 9.43
CA VAL A 47 9.51 16.51 8.22
C VAL A 47 8.15 16.08 7.66
N SER A 48 7.85 16.42 6.42
CA SER A 48 6.55 16.19 5.80
C SER A 48 6.64 15.46 4.48
N ALA A 49 5.76 14.50 4.23
CA ALA A 49 5.60 13.84 2.95
C ALA A 49 5.07 14.82 1.89
N THR A 50 5.62 14.79 0.68
CA THR A 50 5.21 15.66 -0.44
C THR A 50 3.88 15.26 -1.08
N GLY A 51 3.34 14.10 -0.74
CA GLY A 51 2.10 13.57 -1.32
C GLY A 51 2.36 12.62 -2.50
N ASN A 52 1.26 12.12 -3.08
CA ASN A 52 1.25 11.05 -4.10
C ASN A 52 0.75 11.53 -5.48
N SER A 53 0.69 12.84 -5.71
CA SER A 53 0.13 13.43 -6.94
C SER A 53 1.17 13.74 -8.03
N GLY A 54 2.45 13.39 -7.78
CA GLY A 54 3.55 13.54 -8.74
C GLY A 54 3.31 12.73 -10.04
N PRO A 55 4.21 12.86 -11.04
CA PRO A 55 5.50 13.58 -11.01
C PRO A 55 5.45 15.03 -11.50
N ASN A 56 4.29 15.56 -11.82
CA ASN A 56 4.15 16.88 -12.42
C ASN A 56 4.48 18.03 -11.45
N ARG A 57 4.76 19.22 -11.98
CA ARG A 57 4.97 20.42 -11.18
C ARG A 57 3.68 20.85 -10.48
N GLY A 58 3.80 21.44 -9.28
CA GLY A 58 2.66 21.93 -8.51
C GLY A 58 1.82 20.85 -7.82
N THR A 59 2.36 19.63 -7.69
CA THR A 59 1.65 18.48 -7.09
C THR A 59 2.05 18.22 -5.64
N ILE A 60 3.03 18.96 -5.11
CA ILE A 60 3.37 18.91 -3.68
C ILE A 60 2.19 19.46 -2.88
N GLY A 61 1.71 18.68 -1.93
CA GLY A 61 0.59 19.05 -1.07
C GLY A 61 1.00 19.70 0.25
N THR A 62 0.05 20.32 0.93
CA THR A 62 0.25 20.83 2.30
C THR A 62 0.32 19.67 3.30
N PRO A 63 1.13 19.75 4.38
CA PRO A 63 1.93 20.87 4.84
C PRO A 63 3.36 20.94 4.25
N ALA A 64 3.72 20.03 3.30
CA ALA A 64 5.06 20.00 2.71
C ALA A 64 5.39 21.25 1.85
N THR A 65 4.39 22.09 1.54
CA THR A 65 4.56 23.40 0.90
C THR A 65 5.05 24.50 1.86
N SER A 66 5.32 24.16 3.12
CA SER A 66 5.95 25.09 4.08
C SER A 66 7.36 25.50 3.62
N ARG A 67 7.78 26.73 3.95
CA ARG A 67 9.09 27.26 3.54
C ARG A 67 10.26 26.73 4.37
N LEU A 68 10.00 26.41 5.63
CA LEU A 68 11.06 26.06 6.59
C LEU A 68 11.10 24.56 6.88
N GLY A 69 10.01 23.84 6.67
CA GLY A 69 9.94 22.40 6.90
C GLY A 69 10.72 21.59 5.85
N ILE A 70 11.03 20.37 6.20
CA ILE A 70 11.71 19.42 5.30
C ILE A 70 10.62 18.67 4.53
N ALA A 71 10.57 18.87 3.21
CA ALA A 71 9.67 18.14 2.32
C ALA A 71 10.37 16.90 1.75
N VAL A 72 9.81 15.73 1.98
CA VAL A 72 10.39 14.45 1.56
C VAL A 72 9.57 13.87 0.41
N GLY A 73 10.21 13.74 -0.74
CA GLY A 73 9.69 13.04 -1.90
C GLY A 73 10.21 11.62 -1.98
N ASN A 74 9.69 10.88 -2.94
CA ASN A 74 10.12 9.53 -3.27
C ASN A 74 10.70 9.49 -4.69
N THR A 75 11.76 8.72 -4.86
CA THR A 75 12.27 8.34 -6.17
C THR A 75 12.24 6.81 -6.28
N THR A 76 11.72 6.31 -7.39
CA THR A 76 11.82 4.89 -7.70
C THR A 76 13.20 4.60 -8.28
N ASN A 77 13.86 3.58 -7.75
CA ASN A 77 15.03 3.01 -8.42
C ASN A 77 14.57 2.27 -9.69
N PRO A 78 15.43 2.13 -10.71
CA PRO A 78 15.16 1.21 -11.81
C PRO A 78 15.17 -0.22 -11.23
N GLU A 79 13.98 -0.72 -10.91
CA GLU A 79 13.76 -2.08 -10.46
C GLU A 79 13.12 -2.90 -11.59
N THR A 80 13.52 -4.15 -11.70
CA THR A 80 12.81 -5.08 -12.56
C THR A 80 11.53 -5.48 -11.83
N MET A 81 10.41 -4.93 -12.28
CA MET A 81 9.09 -5.34 -11.77
C MET A 81 8.75 -6.70 -12.40
N HIS A 82 8.56 -7.70 -11.57
CA HIS A 82 8.06 -8.99 -12.02
C HIS A 82 6.53 -8.90 -12.10
N ASN A 83 6.02 -8.83 -13.33
CA ASN A 83 4.58 -8.93 -13.58
C ASN A 83 4.21 -10.38 -13.81
N GLY A 84 3.04 -10.77 -13.31
CA GLY A 84 2.44 -12.05 -13.58
C GLY A 84 1.46 -11.98 -14.74
N GLU A 85 1.14 -13.13 -15.31
CA GLU A 85 -0.01 -13.30 -16.17
C GLU A 85 -0.86 -14.43 -15.60
N VAL A 86 -2.16 -14.21 -15.48
CA VAL A 86 -3.11 -15.25 -15.15
C VAL A 86 -4.00 -15.55 -16.35
N SER A 87 -4.08 -16.82 -16.73
CA SER A 87 -5.05 -17.31 -17.68
C SER A 87 -6.04 -18.23 -16.98
N VAL A 88 -7.32 -17.87 -17.02
CA VAL A 88 -8.41 -18.64 -16.42
C VAL A 88 -9.28 -19.20 -17.52
N THR A 89 -9.54 -20.50 -17.48
CA THR A 89 -10.43 -21.19 -18.41
C THR A 89 -11.51 -21.93 -17.62
N VAL A 90 -12.77 -21.63 -17.92
CA VAL A 90 -13.93 -22.29 -17.34
C VAL A 90 -14.93 -22.63 -18.44
N GLY A 91 -14.96 -23.88 -18.87
CA GLY A 91 -15.71 -24.27 -20.08
C GLY A 91 -15.19 -23.53 -21.31
N ASP A 92 -16.08 -22.82 -22.00
CA ASP A 92 -15.75 -22.00 -23.16
C ASP A 92 -15.28 -20.57 -22.80
N PHE A 93 -15.32 -20.19 -21.52
CA PHE A 93 -14.86 -18.89 -21.05
C PHE A 93 -13.35 -18.91 -20.87
N GLN A 94 -12.69 -17.92 -21.47
CA GLN A 94 -11.26 -17.69 -21.31
C GLN A 94 -11.03 -16.23 -20.94
N LEU A 95 -10.17 -16.00 -19.95
CA LEU A 95 -9.73 -14.69 -19.53
C LEU A 95 -8.23 -14.71 -19.31
N THR A 96 -7.52 -13.78 -19.92
CA THR A 96 -6.10 -13.52 -19.62
C THR A 96 -5.95 -12.12 -19.08
N LYS A 97 -5.28 -11.98 -17.95
CA LYS A 97 -5.00 -10.70 -17.28
C LYS A 97 -3.52 -10.61 -16.93
N GLN A 98 -2.97 -9.42 -17.15
CA GLN A 98 -1.68 -9.04 -16.56
C GLN A 98 -1.91 -8.65 -15.11
N LEU A 99 -1.04 -9.12 -14.23
CA LEU A 99 -1.05 -8.87 -12.80
C LEU A 99 0.22 -8.14 -12.41
N GLU A 100 0.12 -7.24 -11.45
CA GLU A 100 1.27 -6.58 -10.83
C GLU A 100 1.68 -7.31 -9.55
N LEU A 101 3.00 -7.50 -9.36
CA LEU A 101 3.50 -8.09 -8.13
C LEU A 101 3.37 -7.08 -6.99
N MET A 102 2.57 -7.43 -6.00
CA MET A 102 2.30 -6.63 -4.82
C MET A 102 3.24 -6.95 -3.65
N ALA A 103 3.55 -8.23 -3.47
CA ALA A 103 4.42 -8.71 -2.40
C ALA A 103 5.06 -10.05 -2.72
N THR A 104 6.23 -10.28 -2.15
CA THR A 104 6.90 -11.59 -2.13
C THR A 104 7.81 -11.68 -0.91
N THR A 105 8.28 -12.88 -0.58
CA THR A 105 9.30 -13.05 0.45
C THR A 105 10.58 -12.32 0.04
N PHE A 106 11.12 -11.51 0.93
CA PHE A 106 12.36 -10.78 0.71
C PHE A 106 13.49 -11.70 0.19
N SER A 107 14.20 -11.24 -0.80
CA SER A 107 15.31 -11.95 -1.47
C SER A 107 14.99 -13.28 -2.16
N LYS A 108 13.71 -13.65 -2.31
CA LYS A 108 13.32 -14.84 -3.07
C LYS A 108 12.76 -14.45 -4.44
N ASP A 109 13.20 -15.16 -5.45
CA ASP A 109 12.65 -15.02 -6.80
C ASP A 109 11.25 -15.64 -6.86
N VAL A 110 10.27 -14.86 -7.32
CA VAL A 110 8.87 -15.28 -7.47
C VAL A 110 8.76 -16.49 -8.41
N ALA A 111 9.54 -16.54 -9.49
CA ALA A 111 9.54 -17.64 -10.44
C ALA A 111 9.99 -18.98 -9.82
N THR A 112 10.77 -18.92 -8.74
CA THR A 112 11.15 -20.12 -7.98
C THR A 112 10.12 -20.53 -6.94
N GLN A 113 9.27 -19.62 -6.50
CA GLN A 113 8.21 -19.87 -5.53
C GLN A 113 6.92 -20.35 -6.18
N LEU A 114 6.61 -19.82 -7.36
CA LEU A 114 5.44 -20.18 -8.14
C LEU A 114 5.89 -20.67 -9.52
N SER A 115 5.94 -21.98 -9.70
CA SER A 115 6.32 -22.64 -10.95
C SER A 115 5.27 -23.68 -11.30
N GLY A 116 4.67 -23.57 -12.49
CA GLY A 116 3.65 -24.50 -12.98
C GLY A 116 2.23 -23.93 -12.93
N GLU A 117 1.26 -24.84 -12.89
CA GLU A 117 -0.16 -24.53 -12.84
C GLU A 117 -0.70 -24.71 -11.42
N PHE A 118 -1.54 -23.79 -11.00
CA PHE A 118 -2.15 -23.81 -9.67
C PHE A 118 -3.66 -23.67 -9.79
N GLU A 119 -4.37 -24.34 -8.91
CA GLU A 119 -5.78 -24.10 -8.74
C GLU A 119 -6.02 -22.70 -8.14
N LEU A 120 -6.96 -21.95 -8.71
CA LEU A 120 -7.39 -20.65 -8.19
C LEU A 120 -8.66 -20.83 -7.38
N VAL A 121 -8.64 -20.44 -6.12
CA VAL A 121 -9.78 -20.59 -5.19
C VAL A 121 -10.23 -19.23 -4.70
N ALA A 122 -11.47 -18.88 -4.97
CA ALA A 122 -12.08 -17.66 -4.44
C ALA A 122 -12.39 -17.83 -2.95
N VAL A 123 -11.83 -16.94 -2.14
CA VAL A 123 -12.10 -16.86 -0.70
C VAL A 123 -13.30 -15.95 -0.49
N PRO A 124 -14.37 -16.39 0.18
CA PRO A 124 -15.51 -15.55 0.50
C PRO A 124 -15.12 -14.35 1.36
N GLY A 125 -15.89 -13.27 1.29
CA GLY A 125 -15.64 -12.09 2.11
C GLY A 125 -14.35 -11.34 1.73
N VAL A 126 -13.55 -11.01 2.72
CA VAL A 126 -12.35 -10.16 2.56
C VAL A 126 -11.06 -10.83 3.03
N GLY A 127 -11.09 -12.15 3.25
CA GLY A 127 -9.94 -12.92 3.70
C GLY A 127 -9.67 -12.84 5.21
N ASN A 128 -10.72 -12.65 6.03
CA ASN A 128 -10.63 -12.91 7.47
C ASN A 128 -10.36 -14.40 7.72
N VAL A 129 -9.83 -14.74 8.88
CA VAL A 129 -9.61 -16.15 9.28
C VAL A 129 -10.88 -16.99 9.13
N SER A 130 -12.04 -16.44 9.52
CA SER A 130 -13.33 -17.13 9.40
C SER A 130 -13.79 -17.37 7.96
N ASP A 131 -13.31 -16.58 7.00
CA ASP A 131 -13.69 -16.69 5.59
C ASP A 131 -13.13 -17.97 4.93
N TYR A 132 -12.13 -18.58 5.56
CA TYR A 132 -11.53 -19.84 5.13
C TYR A 132 -12.26 -21.09 5.66
N ASN A 133 -13.30 -20.94 6.49
CA ASN A 133 -14.05 -22.07 7.02
C ASN A 133 -14.73 -22.88 5.88
N GLY A 134 -14.29 -24.11 5.69
CA GLY A 134 -14.75 -24.97 4.61
C GLY A 134 -14.17 -24.67 3.23
N ILE A 135 -13.21 -23.76 3.14
CA ILE A 135 -12.48 -23.42 1.91
C ILE A 135 -11.08 -24.03 1.99
N ASP A 136 -10.75 -24.88 1.04
CA ASP A 136 -9.42 -25.48 0.92
C ASP A 136 -8.57 -24.67 -0.06
N VAL A 137 -7.55 -23.98 0.47
CA VAL A 137 -6.57 -23.22 -0.29
C VAL A 137 -5.16 -23.80 -0.18
N GLU A 138 -5.01 -24.96 0.46
CA GLU A 138 -3.68 -25.57 0.63
C GLU A 138 -3.06 -25.92 -0.71
N GLY A 139 -1.84 -25.41 -0.95
CA GLY A 139 -1.12 -25.56 -2.21
C GLY A 139 -1.71 -24.80 -3.40
N LYS A 140 -2.68 -23.91 -3.19
CA LYS A 140 -3.42 -23.21 -4.23
C LYS A 140 -3.18 -21.70 -4.16
N ILE A 141 -3.68 -20.98 -5.17
CA ILE A 141 -3.70 -19.51 -5.20
C ILE A 141 -5.04 -19.04 -4.63
N ALA A 142 -5.01 -18.23 -3.58
CA ALA A 142 -6.20 -17.64 -2.99
C ALA A 142 -6.57 -16.33 -3.68
N LEU A 143 -7.78 -16.24 -4.23
CA LEU A 143 -8.35 -15.01 -4.79
C LEU A 143 -9.16 -14.30 -3.72
N ILE A 144 -8.75 -13.10 -3.33
CA ILE A 144 -9.28 -12.38 -2.17
C ILE A 144 -9.74 -11.00 -2.57
N ALA A 145 -10.93 -10.59 -2.11
CA ALA A 145 -11.40 -9.23 -2.35
C ALA A 145 -10.72 -8.22 -1.40
N ARG A 146 -10.43 -7.03 -1.91
CA ARG A 146 -10.14 -5.86 -1.06
C ARG A 146 -11.31 -5.64 -0.09
N GLY A 147 -11.06 -4.99 1.06
CA GLY A 147 -12.13 -4.71 2.04
C GLY A 147 -11.59 -4.17 3.34
N SER A 148 -12.25 -4.50 4.45
CA SER A 148 -12.07 -3.85 5.75
C SER A 148 -10.84 -4.26 6.56
N ILE A 149 -10.10 -5.29 6.16
CA ILE A 149 -8.86 -5.69 6.85
C ILE A 149 -7.62 -5.28 6.04
N ALA A 150 -6.50 -5.14 6.72
CA ALA A 150 -5.24 -4.77 6.09
C ALA A 150 -4.77 -5.83 5.07
N PHE A 151 -4.04 -5.40 4.04
CA PHE A 151 -3.54 -6.35 3.02
C PHE A 151 -2.57 -7.36 3.61
N VAL A 152 -1.71 -6.94 4.54
CA VAL A 152 -0.80 -7.84 5.27
C VAL A 152 -1.57 -8.96 5.99
N ASP A 153 -2.69 -8.64 6.61
CA ASP A 153 -3.52 -9.64 7.31
C ASP A 153 -4.15 -10.64 6.33
N LYS A 154 -4.61 -10.17 5.15
CA LYS A 154 -5.13 -11.05 4.09
C LYS A 154 -4.09 -12.07 3.65
N ILE A 155 -2.86 -11.60 3.39
CA ILE A 155 -1.75 -12.44 2.92
C ILE A 155 -1.34 -13.43 4.02
N ALA A 156 -1.24 -12.96 5.27
CA ALA A 156 -0.91 -13.80 6.41
C ALA A 156 -1.98 -14.88 6.66
N ASN A 157 -3.26 -14.53 6.57
CA ASN A 157 -4.36 -15.47 6.72
C ASN A 157 -4.36 -16.53 5.61
N ALA A 158 -4.14 -16.15 4.36
CA ALA A 158 -4.02 -17.09 3.24
C ALA A 158 -2.85 -18.06 3.45
N LYS A 159 -1.66 -17.53 3.82
CA LYS A 159 -0.47 -18.31 4.12
C LYS A 159 -0.71 -19.29 5.28
N MET A 160 -1.39 -18.85 6.33
CA MET A 160 -1.73 -19.68 7.50
C MET A 160 -2.62 -20.88 7.12
N HIS A 161 -3.48 -20.71 6.10
CA HIS A 161 -4.33 -21.75 5.56
C HIS A 161 -3.69 -22.55 4.42
N GLY A 162 -2.37 -22.38 4.19
CA GLY A 162 -1.59 -23.19 3.25
C GLY A 162 -1.59 -22.69 1.81
N ALA A 163 -2.15 -21.52 1.51
CA ALA A 163 -2.04 -20.95 0.18
C ALA A 163 -0.57 -20.70 -0.20
N VAL A 164 -0.21 -20.97 -1.44
CA VAL A 164 1.16 -20.74 -1.97
C VAL A 164 1.32 -19.39 -2.65
N GLY A 165 0.21 -18.71 -2.92
CA GLY A 165 0.17 -17.36 -3.45
C GLY A 165 -1.22 -16.75 -3.28
N THR A 166 -1.32 -15.44 -3.49
CA THR A 166 -2.60 -14.71 -3.44
C THR A 166 -2.75 -13.77 -4.63
N ILE A 167 -3.99 -13.57 -5.03
CA ILE A 167 -4.40 -12.48 -5.93
C ILE A 167 -5.42 -11.64 -5.17
N ILE A 168 -5.15 -10.36 -5.01
CA ILE A 168 -6.06 -9.43 -4.30
C ILE A 168 -6.71 -8.52 -5.32
N HIS A 169 -8.01 -8.67 -5.52
CA HIS A 169 -8.75 -7.85 -6.47
C HIS A 169 -9.54 -6.73 -5.79
N ASN A 170 -9.76 -5.64 -6.51
CA ASN A 170 -10.62 -4.57 -6.03
C ASN A 170 -12.09 -5.01 -6.05
N PHE A 171 -12.93 -4.39 -5.24
CA PHE A 171 -14.36 -4.68 -5.21
C PHE A 171 -15.13 -3.88 -6.27
N ALA A 172 -16.26 -4.39 -6.70
CA ALA A 172 -17.14 -3.70 -7.63
C ALA A 172 -17.59 -2.34 -7.07
N GLY A 173 -17.37 -1.27 -7.83
CA GLY A 173 -17.64 0.10 -7.39
C GLY A 173 -16.57 0.70 -6.49
N GLY A 174 -15.46 0.01 -6.28
CA GLY A 174 -14.27 0.56 -5.62
C GLY A 174 -13.70 1.73 -6.43
N SER A 175 -13.20 2.74 -5.71
CA SER A 175 -12.66 3.96 -6.33
C SER A 175 -11.49 3.63 -7.26
N ASN A 176 -11.61 4.04 -8.46
CA ASN A 176 -10.61 4.50 -9.45
C ASN A 176 -9.30 3.73 -9.69
N ALA A 177 -8.80 2.91 -8.79
CA ALA A 177 -7.63 2.09 -9.07
C ALA A 177 -8.11 0.67 -9.41
N PRO A 178 -7.91 0.20 -10.63
CA PRO A 178 -8.17 -1.21 -10.96
C PRO A 178 -7.26 -2.13 -10.17
N ASN A 179 -6.12 -1.61 -9.73
CA ASN A 179 -5.09 -2.33 -8.99
C ASN A 179 -4.95 -1.80 -7.55
N VAL A 180 -4.37 -2.59 -6.69
CA VAL A 180 -4.05 -2.28 -5.30
C VAL A 180 -2.55 -2.35 -5.02
N SER A 181 -1.72 -2.42 -6.06
CA SER A 181 -0.27 -2.38 -5.97
C SER A 181 0.23 -1.07 -5.36
N GLY A 182 1.43 -1.09 -4.83
CA GLY A 182 2.06 0.08 -4.21
C GLY A 182 1.51 0.46 -2.84
N VAL A 183 0.69 -0.37 -2.20
CA VAL A 183 0.26 -0.17 -0.82
C VAL A 183 1.35 -0.57 0.17
N PHE A 184 1.41 0.13 1.29
CA PHE A 184 2.32 -0.23 2.37
C PHE A 184 1.84 -1.49 3.10
N LEU A 185 2.73 -2.47 3.22
CA LEU A 185 2.46 -3.77 3.84
C LEU A 185 3.06 -3.93 5.24
N GLY A 186 3.64 -2.88 5.80
CA GLY A 186 4.30 -2.91 7.11
C GLY A 186 5.67 -3.59 7.06
N ASP A 187 6.15 -4.00 8.24
CA ASP A 187 7.49 -4.57 8.45
C ASP A 187 7.51 -6.11 8.36
N TYR A 188 6.50 -6.71 7.78
CA TYR A 188 6.45 -8.16 7.59
C TYR A 188 7.24 -8.56 6.33
N PHE A 189 8.10 -9.58 6.42
CA PHE A 189 9.05 -9.94 5.35
C PHE A 189 8.85 -11.33 4.76
N GLU A 190 7.88 -12.09 5.25
CA GLU A 190 7.64 -13.47 4.82
C GLU A 190 6.35 -13.61 4.01
N PHE A 191 6.14 -12.75 3.05
CA PHE A 191 4.97 -12.84 2.18
C PHE A 191 5.07 -14.04 1.24
N ILE A 192 3.94 -14.72 1.03
CA ILE A 192 3.78 -15.55 -0.18
C ILE A 192 3.62 -14.61 -1.39
N PRO A 193 3.98 -15.04 -2.61
CA PRO A 193 3.78 -14.22 -3.81
C PRO A 193 2.34 -13.71 -3.90
N THR A 194 2.19 -12.40 -3.96
CA THR A 194 0.90 -11.73 -3.97
C THR A 194 0.83 -10.77 -5.14
N PHE A 195 -0.26 -10.85 -5.87
CA PHE A 195 -0.53 -10.03 -7.06
C PHE A 195 -1.87 -9.30 -6.94
N ASP A 196 -2.06 -8.28 -7.80
CA ASP A 196 -3.34 -7.57 -7.96
C ASP A 196 -3.76 -7.38 -9.42
#